data_87b97515bcbbf8f00c464074f760f323
#
_entry.id   87b97515bcbbf8f00c464074f760f323
#
_cell.length_a   1.000
_cell.length_b   1.000
_cell.length_c   1.000
_cell.angle_alpha   90.00
_cell.angle_beta   90.00
_cell.angle_gamma   90.00
#
_symmetry.space_group_name_H-M   'P 1'
#
loop_
_entity.id
_entity.type
_entity.pdbx_description
1 polymer ?
#
loop_
_entity_poly.entity_id
_entity_poly.type
_entity_poly.pdbx_seq_one_letter_code
_entity_poly.pdbx_strand_id
1 'polypeptide(L)'
;KLYAAFEAHTFSRVRVLFNEFVKSFNHADVAIIADIYNDRERADNEVSGKKLAEAVNLSGTKSLYLPSYQAIEDYLFENVKSGDIVMVLGSKYLEKICKPLLERLGKR
;
A
#
# COMPACT_ATOMS: atom_id res chain seq x y z
N LYS A 1 -10.62 -4.17 11.86
CA LYS A 1 -9.88 -3.14 11.13
C LYS A 1 -9.79 -3.47 9.65
N LEU A 2 -9.71 -2.42 8.83
CA LEU A 2 -9.48 -2.53 7.40
C LEU A 2 -8.06 -2.05 7.09
N TYR A 3 -7.24 -2.96 6.56
CA TYR A 3 -5.90 -2.66 6.08
C TYR A 3 -5.95 -2.57 4.56
N ALA A 4 -5.46 -1.48 4.00
CA ALA A 4 -5.39 -1.30 2.55
C ALA A 4 -3.92 -1.21 2.13
N ALA A 5 -3.42 -2.23 1.46
CA ALA A 5 -2.07 -2.26 0.91
C ALA A 5 -2.13 -1.87 -0.56
N PHE A 6 -1.37 -0.87 -0.96
CA PHE A 6 -1.46 -0.27 -2.28
C PHE A 6 -0.11 -0.12 -2.93
N GLU A 7 -0.01 -0.55 -4.18
CA GLU A 7 1.13 -0.29 -5.05
C GLU A 7 0.66 0.45 -6.28
N ALA A 8 1.04 1.72 -6.40
CA ALA A 8 0.70 2.52 -7.57
C ALA A 8 1.55 2.10 -8.77
N HIS A 9 1.00 2.26 -9.95
CA HIS A 9 1.69 1.96 -11.21
C HIS A 9 1.92 3.27 -11.97
N THR A 10 3.17 3.51 -12.32
CA THR A 10 3.75 4.66 -13.04
C THR A 10 3.72 5.96 -12.24
N PHE A 11 4.81 6.69 -12.36
CA PHE A 11 4.95 8.00 -11.69
C PHE A 11 4.01 9.04 -12.28
N SER A 12 3.80 9.01 -13.59
CA SER A 12 2.92 9.99 -14.23
C SER A 12 1.48 9.89 -13.72
N ARG A 13 0.98 8.69 -13.53
CA ARG A 13 -0.37 8.47 -13.01
C ARG A 13 -0.49 8.97 -11.57
N VAL A 14 0.51 8.69 -10.75
CA VAL A 14 0.50 9.15 -9.36
C VAL A 14 0.53 10.67 -9.30
N ARG A 15 1.34 11.31 -10.14
CA ARG A 15 1.41 12.78 -10.17
C ARG A 15 0.06 13.39 -10.53
N VAL A 16 -0.56 12.90 -11.59
CA VAL A 16 -1.85 13.45 -12.09
C VAL A 16 -2.98 13.21 -11.09
N LEU A 17 -3.01 12.03 -10.47
CA LEU A 17 -4.11 11.60 -9.61
C LEU A 17 -3.76 11.63 -8.12
N PHE A 18 -2.71 12.37 -7.75
CA PHE A 18 -2.17 12.32 -6.38
C PHE A 18 -3.26 12.57 -5.32
N ASN A 19 -4.03 13.64 -5.50
CA ASN A 19 -5.06 14.00 -4.53
C ASN A 19 -6.18 12.98 -4.45
N GLU A 20 -6.54 12.38 -5.59
CA GLU A 20 -7.55 11.32 -5.63
C GLU A 20 -7.06 10.08 -4.90
N PHE A 21 -5.79 9.70 -5.09
CA PHE A 21 -5.22 8.59 -4.35
C PHE A 21 -5.24 8.85 -2.84
N VAL A 22 -4.86 10.05 -2.42
CA VAL A 22 -4.86 10.41 -1.00
C VAL A 22 -6.26 10.23 -0.39
N LYS A 23 -7.29 10.69 -1.09
CA LYS A 23 -8.68 10.59 -0.62
C LYS A 23 -9.20 9.16 -0.62
N SER A 24 -8.65 8.31 -1.49
CA SER A 24 -9.13 6.93 -1.64
C SER A 24 -8.99 6.11 -0.36
N PHE A 25 -8.12 6.51 0.56
CA PHE A 25 -7.85 5.74 1.78
C PHE A 25 -8.64 6.21 2.99
N ASN A 26 -9.60 7.13 2.83
CA ASN A 26 -10.35 7.71 3.94
C ASN A 26 -11.08 6.70 4.81
N HIS A 27 -11.48 5.57 4.25
CA HIS A 27 -12.23 4.54 4.98
C HIS A 27 -11.36 3.40 5.50
N ALA A 28 -10.06 3.41 5.19
CA ALA A 28 -9.15 2.41 5.73
C ALA A 28 -8.71 2.81 7.14
N ASP A 29 -8.49 1.82 8.00
CA ASP A 29 -7.89 2.07 9.31
C ASP A 29 -6.39 2.25 9.19
N VAL A 30 -5.77 1.49 8.30
CA VAL A 30 -4.33 1.60 8.02
C VAL A 30 -4.11 1.47 6.52
N ALA A 31 -3.40 2.42 5.94
CA ALA A 31 -2.97 2.35 4.55
C ALA A 31 -1.48 1.99 4.52
N ILE A 32 -1.13 1.01 3.71
CA ILE A 32 0.26 0.57 3.56
C ILE A 32 0.65 0.84 2.11
N ILE A 33 1.59 1.74 1.92
CA ILE A 33 1.96 2.22 0.59
C ILE A 33 3.32 1.67 0.21
N ALA A 34 3.37 0.94 -0.90
CA ALA A 34 4.61 0.42 -1.47
C ALA A 34 5.27 1.48 -2.35
N ASP A 35 6.46 1.18 -2.85
CA ASP A 35 7.07 2.01 -3.89
C ASP A 35 6.21 1.98 -5.14
N ILE A 36 6.27 3.07 -5.90
CA ILE A 36 5.58 3.13 -7.18
C ILE A 36 6.23 2.13 -8.13
N TYR A 37 5.44 1.22 -8.70
CA TYR A 37 5.94 0.31 -9.71
C TYR A 37 6.12 1.05 -11.02
N ASN A 38 7.33 0.99 -11.56
CA ASN A 38 7.66 1.74 -12.76
C ASN A 38 8.49 0.88 -13.69
N ASP A 39 7.92 0.47 -14.83
CA ASP A 39 8.61 -0.39 -15.77
C ASP A 39 9.20 0.34 -16.97
N ARG A 40 8.78 1.57 -17.26
CA ARG A 40 9.19 2.28 -18.49
C ARG A 40 9.48 3.76 -18.33
N GLU A 41 9.10 4.37 -17.23
CA GLU A 41 9.27 5.80 -17.04
C GLU A 41 10.52 6.10 -16.24
N ARG A 42 11.03 7.30 -16.39
CA ARG A 42 12.08 7.80 -15.51
C ARG A 42 11.49 8.06 -14.13
N ALA A 43 12.30 7.85 -13.11
CA ALA A 43 11.90 8.21 -11.76
C ALA A 43 11.53 9.70 -11.71
N ASP A 44 10.45 10.02 -11.02
CA ASP A 44 9.97 11.39 -10.86
C ASP A 44 10.21 11.79 -9.41
N ASN A 45 11.11 12.76 -9.20
CA ASN A 45 11.46 13.20 -7.84
C ASN A 45 10.33 13.92 -7.13
N GLU A 46 9.27 14.34 -7.85
CA GLU A 46 8.15 15.04 -7.25
C GLU A 46 7.14 14.11 -6.58
N VAL A 47 7.11 12.84 -6.96
CA VAL A 47 6.20 11.85 -6.39
C VAL A 47 6.94 10.58 -6.03
N SER A 48 6.45 9.89 -5.00
CA SER A 48 6.99 8.62 -4.55
C SER A 48 5.96 7.94 -3.65
N GLY A 49 6.16 6.66 -3.39
CA GLY A 49 5.34 5.96 -2.41
C GLY A 49 5.44 6.60 -1.04
N LYS A 50 6.65 7.03 -0.65
CA LYS A 50 6.87 7.72 0.62
C LYS A 50 6.08 9.02 0.73
N LYS A 51 6.12 9.84 -0.33
CA LYS A 51 5.37 11.11 -0.35
C LYS A 51 3.87 10.87 -0.31
N LEU A 52 3.39 9.84 -1.01
CA LEU A 52 1.98 9.49 -0.97
C LEU A 52 1.57 9.08 0.44
N ALA A 53 2.36 8.23 1.11
CA ALA A 53 2.08 7.83 2.48
C ALA A 53 2.04 9.01 3.44
N GLU A 54 2.97 9.95 3.29
CA GLU A 54 2.99 11.17 4.11
C GLU A 54 1.71 11.99 3.91
N ALA A 55 1.26 12.13 2.66
CA ALA A 55 0.04 12.89 2.36
C ALA A 55 -1.20 12.19 2.92
N VAL A 56 -1.25 10.86 2.85
CA VAL A 56 -2.35 10.09 3.43
C VAL A 56 -2.41 10.29 4.94
N ASN A 57 -1.26 10.29 5.64
CA ASN A 57 -1.21 10.58 7.07
C ASN A 57 -1.74 11.98 7.37
N LEU A 58 -1.35 12.97 6.59
CA LEU A 58 -1.81 14.34 6.79
C LEU A 58 -3.32 14.48 6.56
N SER A 59 -3.91 13.62 5.76
CA SER A 59 -5.35 13.64 5.52
C SER A 59 -6.17 12.99 6.63
N GLY A 60 -5.51 12.37 7.61
CA GLY A 60 -6.18 11.78 8.77
C GLY A 60 -6.23 10.26 8.79
N THR A 61 -5.70 9.58 7.79
CA THR A 61 -5.63 8.11 7.75
C THR A 61 -4.22 7.66 8.15
N LYS A 62 -4.11 6.75 9.10
CA LYS A 62 -2.82 6.18 9.45
C LYS A 62 -2.23 5.49 8.23
N SER A 63 -0.99 5.82 7.90
CA SER A 63 -0.37 5.32 6.69
C SER A 63 1.11 5.01 6.94
N LEU A 64 1.59 3.94 6.33
CA LEU A 64 2.96 3.48 6.41
C LEU A 64 3.54 3.35 5.01
N TYR A 65 4.80 3.75 4.85
CA TYR A 65 5.54 3.49 3.63
C TYR A 65 6.43 2.28 3.86
N LEU A 66 6.17 1.20 3.14
CA LEU A 66 6.98 -0.02 3.21
C LEU A 66 7.40 -0.38 1.79
N PRO A 67 8.68 -0.20 1.45
CA PRO A 67 9.11 -0.31 0.04
C PRO A 67 9.17 -1.72 -0.51
N SER A 68 9.29 -2.74 0.33
CA SER A 68 9.41 -4.11 -0.17
C SER A 68 8.14 -4.92 0.09
N TYR A 69 7.86 -5.86 -0.81
CA TYR A 69 6.72 -6.75 -0.64
C TYR A 69 6.85 -7.59 0.63
N GLN A 70 8.05 -8.02 0.93
CA GLN A 70 8.29 -8.81 2.14
C GLN A 70 7.98 -8.01 3.41
N ALA A 71 8.36 -6.73 3.44
CA ALA A 71 8.06 -5.87 4.58
C ALA A 71 6.55 -5.70 4.77
N ILE A 72 5.81 -5.57 3.66
CA ILE A 72 4.35 -5.44 3.71
C ILE A 72 3.73 -6.73 4.22
N GLU A 73 4.16 -7.87 3.69
CA GLU A 73 3.65 -9.16 4.15
C GLU A 73 3.93 -9.37 5.64
N ASP A 74 5.14 -9.07 6.08
CA ASP A 74 5.53 -9.24 7.49
C ASP A 74 4.72 -8.34 8.41
N TYR A 75 4.52 -7.08 8.01
CA TYR A 75 3.72 -6.15 8.80
C TYR A 75 2.29 -6.65 8.95
N LEU A 76 1.69 -7.11 7.87
CA LEU A 76 0.33 -7.62 7.90
C LEU A 76 0.24 -8.88 8.77
N PHE A 77 1.22 -9.78 8.63
CA PHE A 77 1.25 -10.99 9.43
C PHE A 77 1.31 -10.68 10.94
N GLU A 78 2.10 -9.67 11.31
CA GLU A 78 2.29 -9.32 12.72
C GLU A 78 1.10 -8.57 13.31
N ASN A 79 0.32 -7.88 12.50
CA ASN A 79 -0.71 -6.95 12.99
C ASN A 79 -2.15 -7.38 12.74
N VAL A 80 -2.42 -8.15 11.69
CA VAL A 80 -3.77 -8.55 11.33
C VAL A 80 -4.32 -9.58 12.33
N LYS A 81 -5.55 -9.38 12.75
CA LYS A 81 -6.23 -10.26 13.71
C LYS A 81 -7.51 -10.81 13.10
N SER A 82 -8.05 -11.82 13.75
CA SER A 82 -9.33 -12.40 13.34
C SER A 82 -10.39 -11.31 13.27
N GLY A 83 -11.13 -11.29 12.17
CA GLY A 83 -12.16 -10.28 11.93
C GLY A 83 -11.67 -9.08 11.12
N ASP A 84 -10.36 -8.91 10.96
CA ASP A 84 -9.82 -7.82 10.15
C ASP A 84 -9.93 -8.16 8.66
N ILE A 85 -9.96 -7.11 7.84
CA ILE A 85 -9.98 -7.23 6.38
C ILE A 85 -8.70 -6.64 5.83
N VAL A 86 -8.10 -7.36 4.89
CA VAL A 86 -6.92 -6.86 4.14
C VAL A 86 -7.30 -6.74 2.68
N MET A 87 -7.20 -5.52 2.14
CA MET A 87 -7.37 -5.27 0.71
C MET A 87 -6.02 -5.02 0.09
N VAL A 88 -5.71 -5.71 -0.99
CA VAL A 88 -4.48 -5.50 -1.75
C VAL A 88 -4.86 -4.89 -3.09
N LEU A 89 -4.38 -3.69 -3.35
CA LEU A 89 -4.81 -2.86 -4.46
C LEU A 89 -3.65 -2.42 -5.33
N GLY A 90 -3.92 -2.19 -6.60
CA GLY A 90 -2.97 -1.58 -7.52
C GLY A 90 -2.38 -2.57 -8.49
N SER A 91 -1.07 -2.60 -8.60
CA SER A 91 -0.38 -3.43 -9.59
C SER A 91 -0.53 -4.91 -9.26
N LYS A 92 -0.50 -5.76 -10.30
CA LYS A 92 -0.60 -7.20 -10.16
C LYS A 92 0.57 -7.83 -9.37
N TYR A 93 1.62 -7.07 -9.14
CA TYR A 93 2.81 -7.61 -8.45
C TYR A 93 2.63 -7.65 -6.94
N LEU A 94 1.96 -6.66 -6.37
CA LEU A 94 1.72 -6.65 -4.93
C LEU A 94 0.79 -7.80 -4.52
N GLU A 95 -0.17 -8.17 -5.37
CA GLU A 95 -1.09 -9.26 -5.03
C GLU A 95 -0.40 -10.59 -4.76
N LYS A 96 0.86 -10.72 -5.16
CA LYS A 96 1.64 -11.94 -4.91
C LYS A 96 1.87 -12.22 -3.43
N ILE A 97 1.69 -11.23 -2.56
CA ILE A 97 1.80 -11.46 -1.12
C ILE A 97 0.60 -12.19 -0.54
N CYS A 98 -0.53 -12.21 -1.24
CA CYS A 98 -1.79 -12.73 -0.69
C CYS A 98 -1.70 -14.20 -0.31
N LYS A 99 -1.20 -15.04 -1.21
CA LYS A 99 -1.12 -16.48 -0.94
C LYS A 99 -0.18 -16.81 0.22
N PRO A 100 1.08 -16.36 0.23
CA PRO A 100 1.96 -16.65 1.36
C PRO A 100 1.45 -16.04 2.67
N LEU A 101 0.83 -14.87 2.63
CA LEU A 101 0.25 -14.27 3.83
C LEU A 101 -0.88 -15.14 4.39
N LEU A 102 -1.78 -15.61 3.54
CA LEU A 102 -2.87 -16.49 3.98
C LEU A 102 -2.34 -17.79 4.59
N GLU A 103 -1.30 -18.37 3.99
CA GLU A 103 -0.68 -19.58 4.54
C GLU A 103 -0.09 -19.33 5.93
N ARG A 104 0.60 -18.20 6.10
CA ARG A 104 1.19 -17.84 7.40
C ARG A 104 0.10 -17.60 8.45
N LEU A 105 -0.95 -16.88 8.10
CA LEU A 105 -2.04 -16.59 9.01
C LEU A 105 -2.79 -17.85 9.42
N GLY A 106 -2.94 -18.80 8.50
CA GLY A 106 -3.61 -20.07 8.78
C GLY A 106 -2.84 -20.97 9.74
N LYS A 107 -1.55 -20.72 9.96
CA LYS A 107 -0.71 -21.49 10.87
C LYS A 107 -0.54 -20.86 12.25
N ARG A 108 -1.13 -19.70 12.46
CA ARG A 108 -1.04 -18.98 13.75
C ARG A 108 -1.82 -19.65 14.84
#